data_736bca9c42cbc13306d34344fcf4431d
#
_entry.id   736bca9c42cbc13306d34344fcf4431d
#
_cell.length_a   1.000
_cell.length_b   1.000
_cell.length_c   1.000
_cell.angle_alpha   90.00
_cell.angle_beta   90.00
_cell.angle_gamma   90.00
#
_symmetry.space_group_name_H-M   'P 1'
#
loop_
_entity.id
_entity.type
_entity.pdbx_description
1 polymer ?
#
loop_
_entity_poly.entity_id
_entity_poly.type
_entity_poly.pdbx_seq_one_letter_code
_entity_poly.pdbx_strand_id
1 'polypeptide(L)'
;EYSINGGTYSTTMPTITNVSSFTVTVRASKAGYTTKVITETTKINKASGTLKLSATSGTSTNFNNVTFSVSGNTGSLSVSSSNSKFATASIRGNTVTVKPIMAGSATITVTSAATANYTAASATYKITINGAPFTASSGVGYYTDVNSDGVADGVIFVDLKNGASGTWEGQSYNYAAVSGTKSYKIVQKNYNGPFGTKDVLQPSGSGNKRFHVMALKDVDSNKYDFWGAQSKSGNGWTVPPWSAWAAFAAKMGLSMSGSGNYGQFKMSYIYWSSESFKGMFFDQNTYGCYVRFDGNGRAAFGDGVAESNWCYVRLQTTF
;
A
#
# COMPACT_ATOMS: atom_id res chain seq x y z
N GLU A 1 47.46 -49.39 6.33
CA GLU A 1 46.73 -48.67 7.39
C GLU A 1 46.37 -47.27 6.94
N TYR A 2 45.28 -46.76 7.45
CA TYR A 2 44.71 -45.44 7.10
C TYR A 2 44.72 -44.53 8.35
N SER A 3 45.00 -43.27 8.17
CA SER A 3 44.82 -42.22 9.20
C SER A 3 44.06 -41.02 8.59
N ILE A 4 43.20 -40.42 9.37
CA ILE A 4 42.50 -39.18 8.98
C ILE A 4 43.00 -38.04 9.87
N ASN A 5 43.36 -36.93 9.23
CA ASN A 5 43.85 -35.71 9.89
C ASN A 5 45.00 -35.95 10.91
N GLY A 6 45.89 -36.91 10.60
CA GLY A 6 47.01 -37.27 11.49
C GLY A 6 46.61 -38.06 12.74
N GLY A 7 45.41 -38.60 12.83
CA GLY A 7 44.96 -39.47 13.91
C GLY A 7 45.62 -40.83 13.90
N THR A 8 45.17 -41.74 14.76
CA THR A 8 45.70 -43.13 14.85
C THR A 8 45.46 -43.89 13.58
N TYR A 9 46.44 -44.70 13.19
CA TYR A 9 46.35 -45.58 12.04
C TYR A 9 45.43 -46.77 12.34
N SER A 10 44.58 -47.12 11.37
CA SER A 10 43.64 -48.26 11.38
C SER A 10 43.80 -49.08 10.13
N THR A 11 43.56 -50.37 10.23
CA THR A 11 43.49 -51.28 9.09
C THR A 11 42.14 -51.20 8.37
N THR A 12 41.11 -50.61 9.03
CA THR A 12 39.81 -50.38 8.44
C THR A 12 39.79 -48.99 7.85
N MET A 13 39.36 -48.87 6.59
CA MET A 13 39.20 -47.59 5.93
C MET A 13 38.06 -46.78 6.61
N PRO A 14 38.34 -45.56 7.09
CA PRO A 14 37.35 -44.75 7.79
C PRO A 14 36.29 -44.21 6.78
N THR A 15 35.05 -44.13 7.23
CA THR A 15 33.94 -43.50 6.49
C THR A 15 33.74 -42.08 7.03
N ILE A 16 33.70 -41.11 6.10
CA ILE A 16 33.43 -39.70 6.43
C ILE A 16 32.16 -39.30 5.70
N THR A 17 31.15 -38.86 6.43
CA THR A 17 29.81 -38.53 5.90
C THR A 17 29.48 -37.06 5.98
N ASN A 18 30.21 -36.27 6.81
CA ASN A 18 29.95 -34.84 7.01
C ASN A 18 30.83 -33.98 6.12
N VAL A 19 30.29 -32.83 5.74
CA VAL A 19 31.02 -31.79 5.01
C VAL A 19 32.28 -31.37 5.80
N SER A 20 33.42 -31.62 5.20
CA SER A 20 34.71 -31.21 5.79
C SER A 20 35.82 -31.27 4.73
N SER A 21 36.93 -30.58 5.01
CA SER A 21 38.20 -30.82 4.37
C SER A 21 39.01 -31.74 5.30
N PHE A 22 39.58 -32.79 4.77
CA PHE A 22 40.36 -33.74 5.57
C PHE A 22 41.50 -34.30 4.77
N THR A 23 42.55 -34.74 5.52
CA THR A 23 43.73 -35.36 4.97
C THR A 23 43.68 -36.87 5.22
N VAL A 24 43.78 -37.64 4.17
CA VAL A 24 43.91 -39.11 4.25
C VAL A 24 45.38 -39.47 4.10
N THR A 25 45.90 -40.16 5.07
CA THR A 25 47.26 -40.73 5.02
C THR A 25 47.16 -42.24 4.93
N VAL A 26 47.76 -42.80 3.94
CA VAL A 26 47.90 -44.27 3.76
C VAL A 26 49.32 -44.70 4.05
N ARG A 27 49.49 -45.64 4.94
CA ARG A 27 50.78 -46.22 5.31
C ARG A 27 50.83 -47.70 4.91
N ALA A 28 51.84 -48.08 4.13
CA ALA A 28 52.14 -49.45 3.83
C ALA A 28 53.49 -49.84 4.44
N SER A 29 53.52 -50.89 5.23
CA SER A 29 54.72 -51.41 5.89
C SER A 29 54.83 -52.94 5.75
N LYS A 30 56.03 -53.44 5.55
CA LYS A 30 56.35 -54.84 5.49
C LYS A 30 57.73 -55.08 6.08
N ALA A 31 57.90 -56.14 6.85
CA ALA A 31 59.17 -56.50 7.45
C ALA A 31 60.28 -56.58 6.39
N GLY A 32 61.45 -55.94 6.62
CA GLY A 32 62.57 -55.89 5.66
C GLY A 32 62.47 -54.86 4.55
N TYR A 33 61.41 -54.02 4.52
CA TYR A 33 61.20 -52.94 3.53
C TYR A 33 60.97 -51.58 4.21
N THR A 34 61.34 -50.50 3.53
CA THR A 34 61.06 -49.14 3.95
C THR A 34 59.56 -48.87 3.94
N THR A 35 59.01 -48.32 5.01
CA THR A 35 57.60 -47.92 5.06
C THR A 35 57.29 -46.81 4.05
N LYS A 36 56.27 -46.98 3.23
CA LYS A 36 55.76 -45.97 2.30
C LYS A 36 54.55 -45.25 2.92
N VAL A 37 54.58 -43.94 2.87
CA VAL A 37 53.45 -43.09 3.30
C VAL A 37 53.03 -42.19 2.15
N ILE A 38 51.72 -42.11 1.91
CA ILE A 38 51.08 -41.22 0.94
C ILE A 38 50.01 -40.43 1.64
N THR A 39 50.00 -39.12 1.45
CA THR A 39 49.04 -38.20 2.07
C THR A 39 48.34 -37.39 0.99
N GLU A 40 47.00 -37.39 1.04
CA GLU A 40 46.16 -36.65 0.13
C GLU A 40 45.14 -35.81 0.93
N THR A 41 44.94 -34.56 0.51
CA THR A 41 43.90 -33.72 1.07
C THR A 41 42.70 -33.74 0.13
N THR A 42 41.53 -34.03 0.69
CA THR A 42 40.28 -34.09 -0.06
C THR A 42 39.19 -33.34 0.68
N LYS A 43 38.04 -33.13 0.01
CA LYS A 43 36.94 -32.33 0.53
C LYS A 43 35.58 -32.95 0.18
N ILE A 44 34.70 -33.03 1.15
CA ILE A 44 33.28 -33.30 0.97
C ILE A 44 32.60 -31.96 0.94
N ASN A 45 32.00 -31.61 -0.19
CA ASN A 45 31.21 -30.37 -0.37
C ASN A 45 29.78 -30.59 0.13
N LYS A 46 29.10 -29.47 0.48
CA LYS A 46 27.67 -29.52 0.80
C LYS A 46 26.88 -30.05 -0.38
N ALA A 47 25.95 -30.93 -0.11
CA ALA A 47 24.92 -31.32 -1.08
C ALA A 47 23.97 -30.15 -1.34
N SER A 48 23.30 -30.17 -2.49
CA SER A 48 22.26 -29.19 -2.81
C SER A 48 21.12 -29.32 -1.80
N GLY A 49 20.73 -28.19 -1.21
CA GLY A 49 19.51 -28.13 -0.41
C GLY A 49 18.28 -28.32 -1.29
N THR A 50 17.22 -28.79 -0.69
CA THR A 50 15.92 -29.02 -1.38
C THR A 50 14.81 -28.28 -0.68
N LEU A 51 13.76 -27.96 -1.44
CA LEU A 51 12.53 -27.33 -0.98
C LEU A 51 11.47 -27.49 -2.08
N LYS A 52 10.28 -27.89 -1.72
CA LYS A 52 9.14 -28.02 -2.63
C LYS A 52 7.90 -27.38 -2.04
N LEU A 53 7.20 -26.58 -2.82
CA LEU A 53 5.91 -26.00 -2.47
C LEU A 53 4.78 -26.82 -3.11
N SER A 54 3.64 -26.94 -2.42
CA SER A 54 2.44 -27.63 -2.93
C SER A 54 1.80 -26.89 -4.11
N ALA A 55 2.07 -25.57 -4.23
CA ALA A 55 1.64 -24.72 -5.33
C ALA A 55 2.66 -23.60 -5.56
N THR A 56 2.74 -23.07 -6.79
CA THR A 56 3.65 -21.96 -7.17
C THR A 56 2.90 -20.64 -7.38
N SER A 57 1.57 -20.67 -7.38
CA SER A 57 0.72 -19.48 -7.46
C SER A 57 -0.66 -19.72 -6.88
N GLY A 58 -1.37 -18.65 -6.60
CA GLY A 58 -2.76 -18.66 -6.18
C GLY A 58 -3.40 -17.28 -6.23
N THR A 59 -4.71 -17.25 -6.05
CA THR A 59 -5.51 -16.04 -6.06
C THR A 59 -6.29 -15.91 -4.76
N SER A 60 -6.25 -14.74 -4.14
CA SER A 60 -7.13 -14.36 -3.04
C SER A 60 -8.29 -13.53 -3.58
N THR A 61 -9.49 -13.90 -3.24
CA THR A 61 -10.71 -13.12 -3.45
C THR A 61 -11.23 -12.59 -2.12
N ASN A 62 -11.78 -11.39 -2.11
CA ASN A 62 -12.34 -10.75 -0.92
C ASN A 62 -11.34 -10.67 0.27
N PHE A 63 -10.03 -10.63 -0.02
CA PHE A 63 -8.97 -10.60 1.01
C PHE A 63 -8.92 -11.83 1.92
N ASN A 64 -9.41 -12.97 1.46
CA ASN A 64 -9.28 -14.22 2.20
C ASN A 64 -7.83 -14.70 2.23
N ASN A 65 -7.42 -15.24 3.38
CA ASN A 65 -6.10 -15.85 3.50
C ASN A 65 -5.95 -17.03 2.53
N VAL A 66 -4.74 -17.17 2.01
CA VAL A 66 -4.36 -18.30 1.14
C VAL A 66 -3.28 -19.10 1.86
N THR A 67 -3.41 -20.43 1.83
CA THR A 67 -2.44 -21.34 2.45
C THR A 67 -1.85 -22.31 1.42
N PHE A 68 -0.59 -22.66 1.62
CA PHE A 68 0.07 -23.74 0.89
C PHE A 68 1.09 -24.44 1.79
N SER A 69 1.45 -25.67 1.45
CA SER A 69 2.39 -26.48 2.23
C SER A 69 3.78 -26.50 1.60
N VAL A 70 4.76 -26.74 2.48
CA VAL A 70 6.17 -26.92 2.16
C VAL A 70 6.57 -28.35 2.48
N SER A 71 7.41 -28.95 1.65
CA SER A 71 7.94 -30.29 1.87
C SER A 71 9.37 -30.42 1.36
N GLY A 72 10.07 -31.47 1.77
CA GLY A 72 11.42 -31.78 1.32
C GLY A 72 12.48 -30.76 1.71
N ASN A 73 12.20 -29.88 2.69
CA ASN A 73 13.18 -28.91 3.17
C ASN A 73 14.32 -29.61 3.95
N THR A 74 15.55 -29.21 3.71
CA THR A 74 16.75 -29.75 4.35
C THR A 74 17.17 -28.96 5.57
N GLY A 75 16.65 -27.75 5.77
CA GLY A 75 16.94 -26.87 6.90
C GLY A 75 15.68 -26.21 7.46
N SER A 76 15.88 -25.29 8.42
CA SER A 76 14.80 -24.50 9.00
C SER A 76 14.15 -23.60 7.94
N LEU A 77 12.84 -23.40 8.06
CA LEU A 77 12.07 -22.63 7.10
C LEU A 77 11.90 -21.17 7.55
N SER A 78 12.00 -20.28 6.60
CA SER A 78 11.62 -18.87 6.72
C SER A 78 10.80 -18.43 5.51
N VAL A 79 10.03 -17.34 5.67
CA VAL A 79 9.18 -16.80 4.61
C VAL A 79 9.28 -15.27 4.58
N SER A 80 9.25 -14.71 3.37
CA SER A 80 9.22 -13.26 3.15
C SER A 80 8.28 -12.91 2.00
N SER A 81 7.77 -11.68 1.99
CA SER A 81 6.98 -11.12 0.90
C SER A 81 7.79 -10.05 0.18
N SER A 82 7.73 -10.03 -1.14
CA SER A 82 8.36 -9.00 -1.98
C SER A 82 7.73 -7.61 -1.77
N ASN A 83 6.48 -7.56 -1.31
CA ASN A 83 5.78 -6.31 -1.00
C ASN A 83 4.75 -6.51 0.11
N SER A 84 5.09 -6.09 1.30
CA SER A 84 4.22 -6.19 2.48
C SER A 84 2.99 -5.29 2.44
N LYS A 85 2.93 -4.30 1.54
CA LYS A 85 1.71 -3.50 1.32
C LYS A 85 0.60 -4.35 0.68
N PHE A 86 0.93 -5.27 -0.22
CA PHE A 86 -0.06 -6.15 -0.86
C PHE A 86 -0.38 -7.39 -0.04
N ALA A 87 0.65 -8.06 0.48
CA ALA A 87 0.47 -9.25 1.31
C ALA A 87 1.61 -9.42 2.30
N THR A 88 1.29 -9.97 3.48
CA THR A 88 2.27 -10.54 4.40
C THR A 88 2.18 -12.06 4.39
N ALA A 89 3.23 -12.73 4.84
CA ALA A 89 3.23 -14.18 4.96
C ALA A 89 3.84 -14.61 6.30
N SER A 90 3.34 -15.72 6.82
CA SER A 90 3.86 -16.38 8.01
C SER A 90 3.95 -17.87 7.76
N ILE A 91 4.83 -18.54 8.50
CA ILE A 91 4.98 -20.00 8.42
C ILE A 91 4.87 -20.61 9.81
N ARG A 92 4.10 -21.70 9.91
CA ARG A 92 3.98 -22.50 11.12
C ARG A 92 4.12 -23.98 10.75
N GLY A 93 5.15 -24.63 11.29
CA GLY A 93 5.53 -25.95 10.81
C GLY A 93 5.83 -25.89 9.29
N ASN A 94 5.12 -26.70 8.53
CA ASN A 94 5.25 -26.76 7.07
C ASN A 94 4.11 -26.04 6.33
N THR A 95 3.29 -25.23 7.01
CA THR A 95 2.20 -24.49 6.39
C THR A 95 2.54 -23.01 6.33
N VAL A 96 2.52 -22.46 5.12
CA VAL A 96 2.60 -21.01 4.87
C VAL A 96 1.20 -20.45 4.78
N THR A 97 0.95 -19.35 5.51
CA THR A 97 -0.27 -18.56 5.42
C THR A 97 0.07 -17.20 4.84
N VAL A 98 -0.53 -16.86 3.71
CA VAL A 98 -0.46 -15.55 3.08
C VAL A 98 -1.68 -14.76 3.50
N LYS A 99 -1.47 -13.57 4.10
CA LYS A 99 -2.52 -12.63 4.52
C LYS A 99 -2.55 -11.46 3.52
N PRO A 100 -3.58 -11.35 2.69
CA PRO A 100 -3.79 -10.22 1.79
C PRO A 100 -4.07 -8.93 2.57
N ILE A 101 -3.58 -7.81 2.05
CA ILE A 101 -3.77 -6.47 2.63
C ILE A 101 -4.42 -5.55 1.61
N MET A 102 -3.94 -5.57 0.35
CA MET A 102 -4.39 -4.71 -0.73
C MET A 102 -4.47 -5.49 -2.04
N ALA A 103 -5.37 -5.10 -2.94
CA ALA A 103 -5.47 -5.69 -4.27
C ALA A 103 -4.19 -5.42 -5.09
N GLY A 104 -3.72 -6.44 -5.79
CA GLY A 104 -2.46 -6.40 -6.52
C GLY A 104 -1.77 -7.76 -6.52
N SER A 105 -0.46 -7.79 -6.59
CA SER A 105 0.30 -9.05 -6.53
C SER A 105 1.58 -8.92 -5.72
N ALA A 106 1.96 -10.01 -5.09
CA ALA A 106 3.25 -10.14 -4.40
C ALA A 106 3.84 -11.52 -4.67
N THR A 107 5.16 -11.61 -4.55
CA THR A 107 5.88 -12.88 -4.57
C THR A 107 6.27 -13.25 -3.14
N ILE A 108 5.85 -14.42 -2.69
CA ILE A 108 6.21 -14.97 -1.41
C ILE A 108 7.40 -15.92 -1.62
N THR A 109 8.51 -15.63 -0.99
CA THR A 109 9.72 -16.47 -1.04
C THR A 109 9.80 -17.30 0.23
N VAL A 110 9.88 -18.61 0.08
CA VAL A 110 10.16 -19.55 1.17
C VAL A 110 11.60 -20.00 1.04
N THR A 111 12.33 -19.97 2.15
CA THR A 111 13.73 -20.37 2.18
C THR A 111 13.93 -21.49 3.22
N SER A 112 14.58 -22.57 2.80
CA SER A 112 15.18 -23.58 3.66
C SER A 112 16.61 -23.18 3.94
N ALA A 113 16.96 -22.92 5.18
CA ALA A 113 18.30 -22.47 5.57
C ALA A 113 19.36 -23.55 5.25
N ALA A 114 20.59 -23.11 5.03
CA ALA A 114 21.72 -24.04 4.93
C ALA A 114 21.93 -24.78 6.26
N THR A 115 22.36 -26.02 6.15
CA THR A 115 22.76 -26.85 7.30
C THR A 115 24.24 -27.20 7.21
N ALA A 116 24.74 -28.04 8.11
CA ALA A 116 26.12 -28.49 8.04
C ALA A 116 26.42 -29.18 6.69
N ASN A 117 25.47 -30.01 6.19
CA ASN A 117 25.69 -30.85 5.01
C ASN A 117 24.96 -30.40 3.75
N TYR A 118 24.08 -29.40 3.82
CA TYR A 118 23.28 -28.93 2.69
C TYR A 118 23.41 -27.42 2.48
N THR A 119 23.37 -26.97 1.24
CA THR A 119 23.24 -25.55 0.91
C THR A 119 21.82 -25.08 1.20
N ALA A 120 21.61 -23.75 1.25
CA ALA A 120 20.26 -23.19 1.31
C ALA A 120 19.49 -23.49 0.00
N ALA A 121 18.18 -23.59 0.10
CA ALA A 121 17.26 -23.69 -1.03
C ALA A 121 16.13 -22.70 -0.88
N SER A 122 15.58 -22.17 -1.99
CA SER A 122 14.44 -21.30 -1.98
C SER A 122 13.46 -21.64 -3.09
N ALA A 123 12.19 -21.34 -2.86
CA ALA A 123 11.13 -21.44 -3.84
C ALA A 123 10.14 -20.28 -3.68
N THR A 124 9.48 -19.91 -4.76
CA THR A 124 8.59 -18.76 -4.79
C THR A 124 7.16 -19.16 -5.07
N TYR A 125 6.24 -18.40 -4.48
CA TYR A 125 4.80 -18.48 -4.69
C TYR A 125 4.27 -17.11 -5.07
N LYS A 126 3.60 -16.98 -6.22
CA LYS A 126 2.98 -15.73 -6.66
C LYS A 126 1.55 -15.65 -6.18
N ILE A 127 1.24 -14.65 -5.34
CA ILE A 127 -0.13 -14.34 -4.93
C ILE A 127 -0.70 -13.22 -5.81
N THR A 128 -1.91 -13.41 -6.33
CA THR A 128 -2.73 -12.35 -6.93
C THR A 128 -3.91 -12.09 -6.01
N ILE A 129 -4.13 -10.82 -5.68
CA ILE A 129 -5.18 -10.40 -4.75
C ILE A 129 -6.19 -9.57 -5.54
N ASN A 130 -7.40 -10.10 -5.68
CA ASN A 130 -8.51 -9.40 -6.30
C ASN A 130 -9.26 -8.61 -5.23
N GLY A 131 -9.71 -7.40 -5.57
CA GLY A 131 -10.59 -6.61 -4.71
C GLY A 131 -11.96 -7.25 -4.54
N ALA A 132 -12.71 -6.82 -3.53
CA ALA A 132 -14.11 -7.22 -3.34
C ALA A 132 -15.04 -6.27 -4.12
N PRO A 133 -16.19 -6.72 -4.65
CA PRO A 133 -17.19 -5.84 -5.23
C PRO A 133 -17.68 -4.80 -4.20
N PHE A 134 -17.83 -3.55 -4.63
CA PHE A 134 -18.42 -2.51 -3.81
C PHE A 134 -19.94 -2.54 -3.97
N THR A 135 -20.67 -2.89 -2.92
CA THR A 135 -22.11 -3.10 -2.95
C THR A 135 -22.88 -2.16 -2.02
N ALA A 136 -22.20 -1.29 -1.27
CA ALA A 136 -22.89 -0.36 -0.38
C ALA A 136 -23.80 0.60 -1.15
N SER A 137 -24.92 0.97 -0.51
CA SER A 137 -25.91 1.91 -1.07
C SER A 137 -25.34 3.31 -1.29
N SER A 138 -24.37 3.72 -0.46
CA SER A 138 -23.65 5.00 -0.57
C SER A 138 -22.15 4.80 -0.41
N GLY A 139 -21.36 5.55 -1.20
CA GLY A 139 -19.91 5.62 -1.12
C GLY A 139 -19.39 6.77 -0.25
N VAL A 140 -20.26 7.62 0.28
CA VAL A 140 -19.82 8.78 1.08
C VAL A 140 -18.98 8.33 2.28
N GLY A 141 -17.81 8.94 2.44
CA GLY A 141 -16.83 8.63 3.50
C GLY A 141 -15.84 7.51 3.14
N TYR A 142 -16.07 6.73 2.08
CA TYR A 142 -15.05 5.80 1.57
C TYR A 142 -13.90 6.57 0.93
N TYR A 143 -12.72 5.94 0.92
CA TYR A 143 -11.54 6.50 0.28
C TYR A 143 -11.42 6.00 -1.16
N THR A 144 -10.63 6.69 -1.96
CA THR A 144 -10.36 6.31 -3.36
C THR A 144 -8.87 6.28 -3.62
N ASP A 145 -8.45 5.33 -4.44
CA ASP A 145 -7.15 5.29 -5.11
C ASP A 145 -7.42 5.63 -6.58
N VAL A 146 -7.26 6.91 -6.92
CA VAL A 146 -7.67 7.48 -8.22
C VAL A 146 -6.71 7.08 -9.33
N ASN A 147 -5.43 7.00 -9.02
CA ASN A 147 -4.34 6.71 -9.96
C ASN A 147 -3.94 5.23 -9.98
N SER A 148 -4.53 4.40 -9.13
CA SER A 148 -4.24 2.97 -8.99
C SER A 148 -2.80 2.63 -8.58
N ASP A 149 -2.17 3.48 -7.77
CA ASP A 149 -0.82 3.26 -7.25
C ASP A 149 -0.80 2.51 -5.90
N GLY A 150 -1.98 2.17 -5.37
CA GLY A 150 -2.13 1.50 -4.09
C GLY A 150 -2.06 2.44 -2.89
N VAL A 151 -2.24 3.74 -3.09
CA VAL A 151 -2.33 4.76 -2.04
C VAL A 151 -3.68 5.46 -2.13
N ALA A 152 -4.31 5.73 -1.00
CA ALA A 152 -5.55 6.50 -0.99
C ALA A 152 -5.25 7.97 -1.31
N ASP A 153 -5.90 8.51 -2.35
CA ASP A 153 -5.74 9.88 -2.82
C ASP A 153 -6.80 10.83 -2.27
N GLY A 154 -8.02 10.33 -2.06
CA GLY A 154 -9.15 11.18 -1.71
C GLY A 154 -10.23 10.48 -0.90
N VAL A 155 -11.16 11.28 -0.37
CA VAL A 155 -12.36 10.85 0.31
C VAL A 155 -13.60 11.24 -0.50
N ILE A 156 -14.54 10.31 -0.63
CA ILE A 156 -15.81 10.53 -1.32
C ILE A 156 -16.73 11.37 -0.44
N PHE A 157 -17.19 12.50 -0.96
CA PHE A 157 -18.14 13.37 -0.26
C PHE A 157 -19.52 13.46 -0.94
N VAL A 158 -19.63 13.10 -2.22
CA VAL A 158 -20.92 12.96 -2.93
C VAL A 158 -20.95 11.64 -3.69
N ASP A 159 -22.07 10.91 -3.58
CA ASP A 159 -22.37 9.74 -4.37
C ASP A 159 -23.49 10.08 -5.39
N LEU A 160 -23.11 10.29 -6.63
CA LEU A 160 -24.00 10.69 -7.72
C LEU A 160 -25.03 9.61 -8.08
N LYS A 161 -24.87 8.36 -7.66
CA LYS A 161 -25.92 7.35 -7.84
C LYS A 161 -27.21 7.77 -7.15
N ASN A 162 -27.11 8.48 -6.03
CA ASN A 162 -28.22 8.94 -5.22
C ASN A 162 -28.48 10.46 -5.34
N GLY A 163 -27.53 11.20 -5.92
CA GLY A 163 -27.52 12.65 -5.84
C GLY A 163 -27.24 13.16 -4.41
N ALA A 164 -27.14 14.45 -4.25
CA ALA A 164 -26.99 15.10 -2.95
C ALA A 164 -27.44 16.56 -3.02
N SER A 165 -28.18 17.03 -2.02
CA SER A 165 -28.52 18.45 -1.86
C SER A 165 -28.50 18.83 -0.40
N GLY A 166 -28.37 20.12 -0.11
CA GLY A 166 -28.36 20.67 1.24
C GLY A 166 -27.71 22.04 1.30
N THR A 167 -27.48 22.48 2.52
CA THR A 167 -26.77 23.73 2.85
C THR A 167 -25.76 23.47 3.95
N TRP A 168 -24.66 24.21 3.92
CA TRP A 168 -23.71 24.29 4.99
C TRP A 168 -23.22 25.74 5.13
N GLU A 169 -23.37 26.31 6.31
CA GLU A 169 -23.02 27.71 6.62
C GLU A 169 -23.55 28.71 5.57
N GLY A 170 -24.82 28.54 5.20
CA GLY A 170 -25.49 29.42 4.24
C GLY A 170 -25.23 29.12 2.74
N GLN A 171 -24.23 28.32 2.43
CA GLN A 171 -23.93 27.93 1.04
C GLN A 171 -24.64 26.65 0.66
N SER A 172 -25.45 26.72 -0.41
CA SER A 172 -26.20 25.58 -0.93
C SER A 172 -25.36 24.72 -1.89
N TYR A 173 -25.68 23.43 -1.92
CA TYR A 173 -25.17 22.50 -2.94
C TYR A 173 -26.30 21.62 -3.47
N ASN A 174 -26.23 21.30 -4.75
CA ASN A 174 -27.18 20.41 -5.39
C ASN A 174 -26.49 19.60 -6.50
N TYR A 175 -26.43 18.30 -6.31
CA TYR A 175 -25.87 17.32 -7.25
C TYR A 175 -26.97 16.39 -7.70
N ALA A 176 -27.33 16.46 -8.98
CA ALA A 176 -28.34 15.56 -9.56
C ALA A 176 -27.84 14.10 -9.56
N ALA A 177 -28.78 13.18 -9.40
CA ALA A 177 -28.47 11.76 -9.57
C ALA A 177 -28.06 11.43 -11.02
N VAL A 178 -27.06 10.56 -11.16
CA VAL A 178 -26.53 10.10 -12.45
C VAL A 178 -26.82 8.62 -12.62
N SER A 179 -27.50 8.26 -13.73
CA SER A 179 -27.74 6.88 -14.12
C SER A 179 -26.54 6.26 -14.85
N GLY A 180 -26.51 4.94 -14.97
CA GLY A 180 -25.47 4.23 -15.70
C GLY A 180 -24.05 4.45 -15.11
N THR A 181 -23.94 4.62 -13.80
CA THR A 181 -22.65 4.76 -13.14
C THR A 181 -21.86 3.46 -13.21
N LYS A 182 -20.53 3.59 -13.37
CA LYS A 182 -19.62 2.42 -13.36
C LYS A 182 -19.63 1.67 -12.02
N SER A 183 -19.21 0.43 -12.05
CA SER A 183 -19.00 -0.39 -10.85
C SER A 183 -17.65 -0.07 -10.20
N TYR A 184 -17.52 -0.38 -8.92
CA TYR A 184 -16.30 -0.19 -8.14
C TYR A 184 -15.97 -1.46 -7.37
N LYS A 185 -14.70 -1.62 -7.05
CA LYS A 185 -14.18 -2.68 -6.18
C LYS A 185 -13.47 -2.06 -4.97
N ILE A 186 -13.57 -2.73 -3.84
CA ILE A 186 -12.76 -2.44 -2.65
C ILE A 186 -11.38 -3.02 -2.91
N VAL A 187 -10.34 -2.19 -2.84
CA VAL A 187 -8.96 -2.60 -3.08
C VAL A 187 -8.12 -2.66 -1.82
N GLN A 188 -8.57 -2.01 -0.76
CA GLN A 188 -7.99 -2.09 0.58
C GLN A 188 -9.11 -1.98 1.60
N LYS A 189 -9.10 -2.83 2.63
CA LYS A 189 -10.06 -2.81 3.73
C LYS A 189 -9.53 -2.04 4.93
N ASN A 190 -10.44 -1.41 5.65
CA ASN A 190 -10.17 -0.76 6.94
C ASN A 190 -8.98 0.23 6.87
N TYR A 191 -8.89 1.00 5.79
CA TYR A 191 -7.90 2.07 5.71
C TYR A 191 -8.20 3.12 6.76
N ASN A 192 -7.22 3.41 7.61
CA ASN A 192 -7.35 4.43 8.66
C ASN A 192 -6.82 5.76 8.14
N GLY A 193 -7.71 6.61 7.67
CA GLY A 193 -7.39 7.92 7.13
C GLY A 193 -7.89 9.07 8.00
N PRO A 194 -7.66 10.33 7.57
CA PRO A 194 -8.02 11.52 8.35
C PRO A 194 -9.53 11.67 8.57
N PHE A 195 -10.37 11.05 7.73
CA PHE A 195 -11.84 11.07 7.84
C PHE A 195 -12.41 9.76 8.41
N GLY A 196 -11.63 9.06 9.23
CA GLY A 196 -12.01 7.80 9.88
C GLY A 196 -11.56 6.56 9.11
N THR A 197 -12.01 5.41 9.59
CA THR A 197 -11.65 4.10 9.01
C THR A 197 -12.72 3.66 8.02
N LYS A 198 -12.36 3.51 6.77
CA LYS A 198 -13.19 3.01 5.67
C LYS A 198 -12.33 2.27 4.65
N ASP A 199 -13.02 1.56 3.75
CA ASP A 199 -12.36 0.87 2.65
C ASP A 199 -11.95 1.85 1.54
N VAL A 200 -10.97 1.44 0.72
CA VAL A 200 -10.48 2.20 -0.44
C VAL A 200 -11.05 1.56 -1.71
N LEU A 201 -11.58 2.42 -2.59
CA LEU A 201 -12.26 2.03 -3.83
C LEU A 201 -11.42 2.32 -5.07
N GLN A 202 -11.58 1.48 -6.09
CA GLN A 202 -11.14 1.70 -7.48
C GLN A 202 -12.27 1.37 -8.45
N PRO A 203 -12.30 1.95 -9.67
CA PRO A 203 -13.24 1.54 -10.72
C PRO A 203 -13.00 0.09 -11.12
N SER A 204 -14.08 -0.63 -11.44
CA SER A 204 -14.01 -2.02 -11.91
C SER A 204 -14.85 -2.27 -13.17
N GLY A 205 -15.49 -1.25 -13.72
CA GLY A 205 -16.32 -1.33 -14.91
C GLY A 205 -16.41 -0.01 -15.66
N SER A 206 -17.04 -0.03 -16.80
CA SER A 206 -17.36 1.16 -17.61
C SER A 206 -18.61 1.86 -17.11
N GLY A 207 -18.86 3.09 -17.56
CA GLY A 207 -20.01 3.90 -17.22
C GLY A 207 -19.63 5.30 -16.75
N ASN A 208 -20.63 6.05 -16.30
CA ASN A 208 -20.47 7.39 -15.78
C ASN A 208 -19.74 7.38 -14.44
N LYS A 209 -18.97 8.44 -14.18
CA LYS A 209 -18.34 8.65 -12.87
C LYS A 209 -19.40 8.78 -11.79
N ARG A 210 -19.21 8.10 -10.68
CA ARG A 210 -20.20 8.01 -9.60
C ARG A 210 -19.92 8.95 -8.44
N PHE A 211 -18.66 9.29 -8.20
CA PHE A 211 -18.26 9.95 -6.97
C PHE A 211 -17.61 11.31 -7.20
N HIS A 212 -17.94 12.28 -6.34
CA HIS A 212 -17.10 13.44 -6.12
C HIS A 212 -16.16 13.17 -4.94
N VAL A 213 -14.90 13.49 -5.13
CA VAL A 213 -13.79 13.14 -4.25
C VAL A 213 -13.01 14.39 -3.90
N MET A 214 -12.75 14.60 -2.60
CA MET A 214 -11.84 15.63 -2.10
C MET A 214 -10.48 14.99 -1.80
N ALA A 215 -9.39 15.61 -2.23
CA ALA A 215 -8.04 15.14 -1.93
C ALA A 215 -7.80 15.03 -0.41
N LEU A 216 -7.04 14.01 0.01
CA LEU A 216 -6.71 13.79 1.43
C LEU A 216 -5.71 14.81 1.97
N LYS A 217 -4.98 15.48 1.09
CA LYS A 217 -3.92 16.43 1.44
C LYS A 217 -4.09 17.72 0.65
N ASP A 218 -3.59 18.81 1.21
CA ASP A 218 -3.36 20.03 0.47
C ASP A 218 -2.28 19.78 -0.60
N VAL A 219 -2.26 20.59 -1.66
CA VAL A 219 -1.28 20.46 -2.75
C VAL A 219 0.14 20.49 -2.18
N ASP A 220 0.39 21.42 -1.27
CA ASP A 220 1.60 21.54 -0.47
C ASP A 220 1.33 22.40 0.79
N SER A 221 2.35 22.83 1.50
CA SER A 221 2.26 23.66 2.68
C SER A 221 2.23 25.17 2.41
N ASN A 222 2.21 25.59 1.13
CA ASN A 222 2.24 26.99 0.75
C ASN A 222 0.84 27.60 0.64
N LYS A 223 0.77 28.90 0.81
CA LYS A 223 -0.38 29.71 0.46
C LYS A 223 -0.17 30.33 -0.91
N TYR A 224 -1.25 30.54 -1.62
CA TYR A 224 -1.27 31.05 -2.98
C TYR A 224 -2.20 32.23 -3.10
N ASP A 225 -1.95 33.09 -4.12
CA ASP A 225 -2.97 33.93 -4.66
C ASP A 225 -4.04 33.12 -5.40
N PHE A 226 -5.12 33.75 -5.80
CA PHE A 226 -6.21 33.08 -6.49
C PHE A 226 -5.75 32.42 -7.79
N TRP A 227 -4.97 33.11 -8.61
CA TRP A 227 -4.51 32.63 -9.90
C TRP A 227 -3.50 31.47 -9.78
N GLY A 228 -2.58 31.61 -8.86
CA GLY A 228 -1.65 30.54 -8.49
C GLY A 228 -2.36 29.29 -7.98
N ALA A 229 -3.46 29.46 -7.22
CA ALA A 229 -4.29 28.35 -6.79
C ALA A 229 -4.97 27.64 -7.97
N GLN A 230 -5.58 28.40 -8.91
CA GLN A 230 -6.22 27.81 -10.09
C GLN A 230 -5.22 27.03 -10.97
N SER A 231 -3.97 27.48 -11.06
CA SER A 231 -2.90 26.81 -11.82
C SER A 231 -2.52 25.43 -11.25
N LYS A 232 -2.92 25.09 -10.02
CA LYS A 232 -2.69 23.76 -9.43
C LYS A 232 -3.64 22.69 -9.96
N SER A 233 -4.67 23.08 -10.69
CA SER A 233 -5.57 22.14 -11.38
C SER A 233 -4.80 21.37 -12.45
N GLY A 234 -5.04 20.06 -12.53
CA GLY A 234 -4.39 19.19 -13.51
C GLY A 234 -4.72 17.71 -13.28
N ASN A 235 -4.49 16.87 -14.29
CA ASN A 235 -4.71 15.42 -14.21
C ASN A 235 -6.12 15.03 -13.73
N GLY A 236 -7.15 15.84 -14.09
CA GLY A 236 -8.52 15.63 -13.67
C GLY A 236 -8.85 16.13 -12.27
N TRP A 237 -7.91 16.71 -11.56
CA TRP A 237 -8.10 17.38 -10.28
C TRP A 237 -8.27 18.89 -10.50
N THR A 238 -9.20 19.51 -9.79
CA THR A 238 -9.53 20.94 -9.91
C THR A 238 -9.71 21.58 -8.55
N VAL A 239 -9.55 22.89 -8.46
CA VAL A 239 -9.92 23.67 -7.27
C VAL A 239 -11.43 23.54 -7.08
N PRO A 240 -11.94 23.21 -5.86
CA PRO A 240 -13.36 23.00 -5.62
C PRO A 240 -14.16 24.31 -5.70
N PRO A 241 -15.36 24.31 -6.30
CA PRO A 241 -16.31 25.41 -6.15
C PRO A 241 -16.90 25.48 -4.72
N TRP A 242 -17.54 26.59 -4.38
CA TRP A 242 -18.20 26.76 -3.07
C TRP A 242 -19.19 25.64 -2.77
N SER A 243 -19.97 25.23 -3.76
CA SER A 243 -20.92 24.13 -3.62
C SER A 243 -20.24 22.81 -3.25
N ALA A 244 -19.04 22.53 -3.78
CA ALA A 244 -18.26 21.34 -3.43
C ALA A 244 -17.70 21.44 -2.00
N TRP A 245 -17.23 22.61 -1.59
CA TRP A 245 -16.80 22.84 -0.21
C TRP A 245 -17.95 22.67 0.78
N ALA A 246 -19.13 23.21 0.47
CA ALA A 246 -20.32 23.07 1.30
C ALA A 246 -20.75 21.59 1.42
N ALA A 247 -20.82 20.88 0.31
CA ALA A 247 -21.16 19.45 0.31
C ALA A 247 -20.13 18.62 1.09
N PHE A 248 -18.84 18.86 0.86
CA PHE A 248 -17.75 18.19 1.57
C PHE A 248 -17.83 18.42 3.07
N ALA A 249 -17.93 19.68 3.51
CA ALA A 249 -18.01 20.04 4.91
C ALA A 249 -19.24 19.43 5.60
N ALA A 250 -20.41 19.51 4.98
CA ALA A 250 -21.64 18.92 5.50
C ALA A 250 -21.53 17.39 5.63
N LYS A 251 -21.01 16.71 4.62
CA LYS A 251 -20.92 15.23 4.60
C LYS A 251 -19.83 14.68 5.49
N MET A 252 -18.74 15.41 5.67
CA MET A 252 -17.66 15.03 6.59
C MET A 252 -17.90 15.50 8.03
N GLY A 253 -19.01 16.18 8.29
CA GLY A 253 -19.35 16.68 9.63
C GLY A 253 -18.41 17.77 10.13
N LEU A 254 -17.86 18.61 9.23
CA LEU A 254 -17.04 19.75 9.60
C LEU A 254 -17.91 20.81 10.30
N SER A 255 -17.43 21.34 11.41
CA SER A 255 -18.16 22.31 12.24
C SER A 255 -17.45 23.65 12.27
N MET A 256 -18.25 24.72 12.23
CA MET A 256 -17.77 26.09 12.48
C MET A 256 -17.94 26.51 13.93
N SER A 257 -18.68 25.74 14.76
CA SER A 257 -18.94 26.04 16.15
C SER A 257 -17.80 25.59 17.07
N GLY A 258 -17.62 26.32 18.17
CA GLY A 258 -16.61 26.02 19.18
C GLY A 258 -15.18 26.12 18.63
N SER A 259 -14.34 25.16 18.98
CA SER A 259 -12.96 25.07 18.50
C SER A 259 -12.84 24.55 17.06
N GLY A 260 -13.98 24.23 16.41
CA GLY A 260 -13.99 23.53 15.13
C GLY A 260 -13.38 22.11 15.20
N ASN A 261 -13.65 21.31 14.22
CA ASN A 261 -13.14 19.93 14.15
C ASN A 261 -12.25 19.64 12.92
N TYR A 262 -11.93 20.66 12.13
CA TYR A 262 -11.19 20.50 10.88
C TYR A 262 -9.73 20.08 11.09
N GLY A 263 -9.11 20.44 12.22
CA GLY A 263 -7.72 20.06 12.54
C GLY A 263 -7.54 18.55 12.67
N GLN A 264 -8.53 17.82 13.18
CA GLN A 264 -8.50 16.35 13.25
C GLN A 264 -8.48 15.69 11.87
N PHE A 265 -8.97 16.38 10.83
CA PHE A 265 -8.96 15.94 9.44
C PHE A 265 -7.72 16.42 8.68
N LYS A 266 -6.71 16.96 9.38
CA LYS A 266 -5.47 17.50 8.80
C LYS A 266 -5.75 18.58 7.74
N MET A 267 -6.73 19.41 7.97
CA MET A 267 -7.09 20.54 7.12
C MET A 267 -6.50 21.84 7.66
N SER A 268 -6.05 22.69 6.74
CA SER A 268 -5.76 24.09 7.02
C SER A 268 -7.06 24.87 7.25
N TYR A 269 -6.98 26.07 7.81
CA TYR A 269 -8.20 26.77 8.19
C TYR A 269 -8.84 27.60 7.06
N ILE A 270 -8.17 27.80 5.89
CA ILE A 270 -8.68 28.61 4.80
C ILE A 270 -8.21 28.08 3.44
N TYR A 271 -9.15 28.00 2.48
CA TYR A 271 -8.89 27.47 1.14
C TYR A 271 -9.52 28.34 0.07
N TRP A 272 -8.83 28.50 -1.07
CA TRP A 272 -9.44 29.04 -2.28
C TRP A 272 -10.54 28.14 -2.83
N SER A 273 -11.57 28.79 -3.39
CA SER A 273 -12.57 28.18 -4.27
C SER A 273 -12.21 28.50 -5.72
N SER A 274 -12.89 27.85 -6.66
CA SER A 274 -12.73 28.12 -8.10
C SER A 274 -13.50 29.35 -8.59
N GLU A 275 -14.42 29.91 -7.79
CA GLU A 275 -15.20 31.06 -8.15
C GLU A 275 -14.47 32.37 -7.87
N SER A 276 -14.74 33.37 -8.72
CA SER A 276 -14.31 34.76 -8.55
C SER A 276 -15.35 35.71 -9.12
N PHE A 277 -15.30 36.96 -8.72
CA PHE A 277 -16.08 38.04 -9.30
C PHE A 277 -15.25 39.30 -9.43
N LYS A 278 -15.73 40.22 -10.27
CA LYS A 278 -15.20 41.59 -10.40
C LYS A 278 -15.84 42.49 -9.36
N GLY A 279 -15.06 43.36 -8.75
CA GLY A 279 -15.58 44.42 -7.91
C GLY A 279 -16.57 45.31 -8.66
N MET A 280 -17.53 45.85 -7.93
CA MET A 280 -18.57 46.72 -8.51
C MET A 280 -18.12 48.17 -8.61
N PHE A 281 -18.63 48.88 -9.64
CA PHE A 281 -18.47 50.31 -9.87
C PHE A 281 -17.02 50.76 -10.06
N PHE A 282 -16.40 51.38 -9.07
CA PHE A 282 -15.05 51.95 -9.15
C PHE A 282 -13.94 50.95 -8.79
N ASP A 283 -14.28 49.80 -8.26
CA ASP A 283 -13.32 48.75 -7.91
C ASP A 283 -13.17 47.76 -9.07
N GLN A 284 -12.02 47.84 -9.76
CA GLN A 284 -11.69 46.95 -10.89
C GLN A 284 -10.99 45.66 -10.47
N ASN A 285 -10.79 45.44 -9.16
CA ASN A 285 -10.11 44.26 -8.65
C ASN A 285 -10.92 42.99 -8.94
N THR A 286 -10.22 41.89 -9.13
CA THR A 286 -10.83 40.55 -9.11
C THR A 286 -10.78 40.02 -7.69
N TYR A 287 -11.91 39.52 -7.21
CA TYR A 287 -12.05 38.90 -5.90
C TYR A 287 -12.18 37.40 -6.10
N GLY A 288 -11.28 36.63 -5.50
CA GLY A 288 -11.38 35.17 -5.43
C GLY A 288 -12.23 34.77 -4.24
N CYS A 289 -13.06 33.76 -4.43
CA CYS A 289 -13.88 33.19 -3.37
C CYS A 289 -13.07 32.19 -2.55
N TYR A 290 -13.31 32.14 -1.22
CA TYR A 290 -12.65 31.20 -0.33
C TYR A 290 -13.62 30.57 0.67
N VAL A 291 -13.22 29.47 1.29
CA VAL A 291 -13.86 28.85 2.45
C VAL A 291 -12.94 28.91 3.66
N ARG A 292 -13.49 29.19 4.83
CA ARG A 292 -12.77 29.26 6.10
C ARG A 292 -13.33 28.25 7.10
N PHE A 293 -12.45 27.68 7.90
CA PHE A 293 -12.75 26.70 8.95
C PHE A 293 -12.19 27.13 10.32
N ASP A 294 -12.28 28.43 10.68
CA ASP A 294 -11.55 28.97 11.83
C ASP A 294 -12.23 28.78 13.21
N GLY A 295 -13.39 28.18 13.25
CA GLY A 295 -14.08 27.86 14.50
C GLY A 295 -14.55 29.06 15.34
N ASN A 296 -14.34 30.29 14.87
CA ASN A 296 -14.66 31.53 15.62
C ASN A 296 -16.01 32.14 15.24
N GLY A 297 -16.90 31.36 14.60
CA GLY A 297 -18.24 31.85 14.20
C GLY A 297 -18.25 32.91 13.11
N ARG A 298 -17.11 33.07 12.37
CA ARG A 298 -17.04 33.96 11.21
C ARG A 298 -17.61 33.25 9.99
N ALA A 299 -17.99 34.01 8.97
CA ALA A 299 -18.53 33.45 7.73
C ALA A 299 -17.60 32.34 7.20
N ALA A 300 -18.16 31.16 6.94
CA ALA A 300 -17.44 30.03 6.36
C ALA A 300 -16.98 30.29 4.93
N PHE A 301 -17.73 31.12 4.21
CA PHE A 301 -17.47 31.54 2.85
C PHE A 301 -17.23 33.05 2.80
N GLY A 302 -16.32 33.48 1.96
CA GLY A 302 -15.95 34.87 1.78
C GLY A 302 -15.18 35.09 0.50
N ASP A 303 -14.76 36.31 0.32
CA ASP A 303 -13.98 36.78 -0.83
C ASP A 303 -12.75 37.56 -0.39
N GLY A 304 -11.77 37.62 -1.26
CA GLY A 304 -10.54 38.37 -1.03
C GLY A 304 -9.86 38.74 -2.33
N VAL A 305 -9.01 39.79 -2.28
CA VAL A 305 -8.27 40.25 -3.47
C VAL A 305 -7.48 39.10 -4.08
N ALA A 306 -7.68 38.86 -5.37
CA ALA A 306 -7.16 37.67 -6.06
C ALA A 306 -5.61 37.57 -6.08
N GLU A 307 -4.92 38.72 -6.01
CA GLU A 307 -3.45 38.77 -6.01
C GLU A 307 -2.83 38.51 -4.61
N SER A 308 -3.64 38.33 -3.57
CA SER A 308 -3.13 38.11 -2.21
C SER A 308 -2.84 36.64 -1.93
N ASN A 309 -1.62 36.32 -1.50
CA ASN A 309 -1.16 34.96 -1.14
C ASN A 309 -1.60 34.59 0.28
N TRP A 310 -2.82 34.09 0.47
CA TRP A 310 -3.31 33.86 1.83
C TRP A 310 -4.14 32.58 2.06
N CYS A 311 -4.51 31.87 0.99
CA CYS A 311 -5.26 30.62 1.10
C CYS A 311 -4.44 29.42 0.65
N TYR A 312 -4.70 28.29 1.26
CA TYR A 312 -4.20 26.99 0.84
C TYR A 312 -5.00 26.45 -0.35
N VAL A 313 -4.49 25.37 -0.95
CA VAL A 313 -5.15 24.70 -2.08
C VAL A 313 -5.34 23.23 -1.74
N ARG A 314 -6.59 22.78 -1.82
CA ARG A 314 -6.96 21.37 -1.82
C ARG A 314 -7.81 21.12 -3.07
N LEU A 315 -7.59 20.00 -3.72
CA LEU A 315 -8.22 19.72 -5.00
C LEU A 315 -9.38 18.72 -4.85
N GLN A 316 -10.30 18.75 -5.79
CA GLN A 316 -11.33 17.76 -5.98
C GLN A 316 -11.26 17.10 -7.35
N THR A 317 -11.88 15.94 -7.49
CA THR A 317 -12.07 15.26 -8.78
C THR A 317 -13.40 14.53 -8.80
N THR A 318 -13.79 14.06 -9.99
CA THR A 318 -14.86 13.07 -10.15
C THR A 318 -14.21 11.71 -10.48
N PHE A 319 -14.73 10.66 -9.87
CA PHE A 319 -14.12 9.33 -9.88
C PHE A 319 -15.13 8.24 -10.26
#